data_94322b5c3bcc9024ca2b9f9a0cbc1daf
#
_entry.id   94322b5c3bcc9024ca2b9f9a0cbc1daf
#
_cell.length_a   1.000
_cell.length_b   1.000
_cell.length_c   1.000
_cell.angle_alpha   90.00
_cell.angle_beta   90.00
_cell.angle_gamma   90.00
#
_symmetry.space_group_name_H-M   'P 1'
#
loop_
_entity.id
_entity.type
_entity.pdbx_description
1 polymer ?
#
loop_
_entity_poly.entity_id
_entity_poly.type
_entity_poly.pdbx_seq_one_letter_code
_entity_poly.pdbx_strand_id
1 'polypeptide(L)'
;MSKIEVDAIDKQSGSALTLGGSGTAVTLACGATQTGFGRNGSVNWQTSIKTTGFTAASGEGYFCDTASVGAFTLTLPSSPSVGDIVALKDYASNFATANLTIGRGGSNLNGDATDSVRNTDN
;
A
#
# COMPACT_ATOMS: atom_id res chain seq x y z
N MET A 1 -19.02 -29.27 -16.80
CA MET A 1 -18.56 -28.32 -15.75
C MET A 1 -19.77 -27.54 -15.23
N SER A 2 -19.96 -27.51 -13.93
CA SER A 2 -21.07 -26.74 -13.35
C SER A 2 -20.67 -25.28 -13.19
N LYS A 3 -21.56 -24.36 -13.57
CA LYS A 3 -21.39 -22.92 -13.47
C LYS A 3 -22.59 -22.31 -12.78
N ILE A 4 -22.36 -21.36 -11.87
CA ILE A 4 -23.41 -20.56 -11.25
C ILE A 4 -23.22 -19.15 -11.79
N GLU A 5 -24.24 -18.61 -12.45
CA GLU A 5 -24.26 -17.24 -12.95
C GLU A 5 -25.33 -16.45 -12.19
N VAL A 6 -24.89 -15.48 -11.41
CA VAL A 6 -25.77 -14.63 -10.59
C VAL A 6 -25.19 -13.22 -10.54
N ASP A 7 -26.06 -12.23 -10.45
CA ASP A 7 -25.63 -10.82 -10.34
C ASP A 7 -25.10 -10.49 -8.94
N ALA A 8 -25.56 -11.20 -7.91
CA ALA A 8 -25.09 -11.04 -6.55
C ALA A 8 -25.23 -12.35 -5.76
N ILE A 9 -24.30 -12.55 -4.82
CA ILE A 9 -24.40 -13.61 -3.80
C ILE A 9 -24.38 -12.91 -2.45
N ASP A 10 -25.48 -13.04 -1.71
CA ASP A 10 -25.59 -12.49 -0.36
C ASP A 10 -25.98 -13.57 0.63
N LYS A 11 -25.75 -13.32 1.90
CA LYS A 11 -26.14 -14.23 2.98
C LYS A 11 -27.65 -14.11 3.26
N GLN A 12 -28.28 -15.23 3.57
CA GLN A 12 -29.68 -15.26 4.00
C GLN A 12 -29.85 -14.81 5.46
N SER A 13 -28.88 -15.19 6.31
CA SER A 13 -28.90 -14.86 7.74
C SER A 13 -27.47 -14.90 8.33
N GLY A 14 -27.31 -14.32 9.51
CA GLY A 14 -25.99 -14.27 10.17
C GLY A 14 -25.12 -13.12 9.66
N SER A 15 -23.84 -13.12 10.05
CA SER A 15 -22.88 -12.03 9.76
C SER A 15 -21.78 -12.43 8.77
N ALA A 16 -21.75 -13.67 8.29
CA ALA A 16 -20.68 -14.16 7.43
C ALA A 16 -21.23 -14.93 6.22
N LEU A 17 -20.61 -14.69 5.06
CA LEU A 17 -20.69 -15.56 3.89
C LEU A 17 -19.35 -16.27 3.75
N THR A 18 -19.36 -17.60 3.81
CA THR A 18 -18.15 -18.41 3.64
C THR A 18 -18.07 -18.95 2.22
N LEU A 19 -16.98 -18.62 1.52
CA LEU A 19 -16.67 -19.14 0.20
C LEU A 19 -15.48 -20.10 0.30
N GLY A 20 -15.71 -21.36 -0.03
CA GLY A 20 -14.70 -22.42 0.06
C GLY A 20 -14.52 -22.95 1.49
N GLY A 21 -13.77 -24.04 1.61
CA GLY A 21 -13.39 -24.66 2.88
C GLY A 21 -11.89 -24.54 3.14
N SER A 22 -11.43 -25.19 4.21
CA SER A 22 -10.00 -25.24 4.53
C SER A 22 -9.20 -25.82 3.35
N GLY A 23 -8.16 -25.12 2.93
CA GLY A 23 -7.33 -25.50 1.79
C GLY A 23 -7.90 -25.18 0.40
N THR A 24 -9.07 -24.57 0.32
CA THR A 24 -9.67 -24.15 -0.95
C THR A 24 -9.19 -22.76 -1.34
N ALA A 25 -8.66 -22.60 -2.55
CA ALA A 25 -8.33 -21.31 -3.10
C ALA A 25 -9.58 -20.65 -3.73
N VAL A 26 -9.82 -19.38 -3.40
CA VAL A 26 -10.79 -18.53 -4.10
C VAL A 26 -10.00 -17.68 -5.09
N THR A 27 -10.14 -17.96 -6.38
CA THR A 27 -9.38 -17.29 -7.45
C THR A 27 -10.28 -16.32 -8.20
N LEU A 28 -9.83 -15.07 -8.31
CA LEU A 28 -10.47 -14.10 -9.20
C LEU A 28 -9.98 -14.30 -10.64
N ALA A 29 -10.89 -14.17 -11.60
CA ALA A 29 -10.53 -14.20 -13.02
C ALA A 29 -9.56 -13.08 -13.37
N CYS A 30 -8.77 -13.27 -14.43
CA CYS A 30 -7.90 -12.21 -14.95
C CYS A 30 -8.69 -10.95 -15.29
N GLY A 31 -8.26 -9.81 -14.76
CA GLY A 31 -8.98 -8.54 -14.91
C GLY A 31 -10.11 -8.28 -13.90
N ALA A 32 -10.48 -9.27 -13.08
CA ALA A 32 -11.42 -9.03 -11.99
C ALA A 32 -10.74 -8.27 -10.85
N THR A 33 -11.49 -7.37 -10.21
CA THR A 33 -11.02 -6.60 -9.06
C THR A 33 -11.79 -6.97 -7.80
N GLN A 34 -11.14 -6.83 -6.66
CA GLN A 34 -11.80 -6.98 -5.36
C GLN A 34 -12.00 -5.60 -4.72
N THR A 35 -13.14 -5.41 -4.06
CA THR A 35 -13.44 -4.20 -3.29
C THR A 35 -13.99 -4.58 -1.93
N GLY A 36 -13.51 -3.94 -0.86
CA GLY A 36 -13.99 -4.19 0.50
C GLY A 36 -13.44 -5.45 1.19
N PHE A 37 -12.58 -6.23 0.53
CA PHE A 37 -11.84 -7.30 1.21
C PHE A 37 -10.76 -6.69 2.10
N GLY A 38 -10.70 -7.12 3.35
CA GLY A 38 -9.66 -6.69 4.29
C GLY A 38 -8.25 -7.03 3.77
N ARG A 39 -7.28 -6.22 4.14
CA ARG A 39 -5.88 -6.49 3.79
C ARG A 39 -5.30 -7.61 4.61
N ASN A 40 -4.64 -8.54 3.96
CA ASN A 40 -3.87 -9.60 4.58
C ASN A 40 -2.39 -9.19 4.82
N GLY A 41 -2.15 -7.94 5.23
CA GLY A 41 -0.79 -7.46 5.54
C GLY A 41 0.12 -7.22 4.33
N SER A 42 -0.35 -7.44 3.09
CA SER A 42 0.40 -7.12 1.88
C SER A 42 0.12 -5.69 1.41
N VAL A 43 1.12 -5.06 0.81
CA VAL A 43 0.96 -3.75 0.16
C VAL A 43 0.67 -3.92 -1.32
N ASN A 44 -0.13 -3.02 -1.88
CA ASN A 44 -0.33 -2.90 -3.32
C ASN A 44 0.83 -2.10 -3.92
N TRP A 45 1.82 -2.77 -4.48
CA TRP A 45 2.97 -2.10 -5.09
C TRP A 45 2.57 -1.38 -6.36
N GLN A 46 2.79 -0.06 -6.37
CA GLN A 46 2.54 0.79 -7.53
C GLN A 46 3.66 0.60 -8.56
N THR A 47 3.27 0.39 -9.81
CA THR A 47 4.23 0.16 -10.91
C THR A 47 4.88 1.44 -11.43
N SER A 48 4.31 2.60 -11.10
CA SER A 48 4.86 3.91 -11.46
C SER A 48 5.95 4.31 -10.48
N ILE A 49 7.19 4.43 -10.95
CA ILE A 49 8.33 4.92 -10.16
C ILE A 49 8.10 6.38 -9.82
N LYS A 50 8.27 6.74 -8.55
CA LYS A 50 8.12 8.10 -8.05
C LYS A 50 9.45 8.84 -8.11
N THR A 51 9.45 9.95 -8.79
CA THR A 51 10.63 10.83 -8.99
C THR A 51 10.42 12.24 -8.43
N THR A 52 9.24 12.55 -7.93
CA THR A 52 8.90 13.86 -7.33
C THR A 52 8.12 13.67 -6.05
N GLY A 53 8.01 14.71 -5.24
CA GLY A 53 7.22 14.68 -4.01
C GLY A 53 5.76 14.32 -4.25
N PHE A 54 5.19 13.49 -3.37
CA PHE A 54 3.80 13.03 -3.46
C PHE A 54 3.25 12.65 -2.07
N THR A 55 1.93 12.49 -2.00
CA THR A 55 1.26 11.94 -0.82
C THR A 55 0.95 10.47 -1.04
N ALA A 56 1.39 9.63 -0.11
CA ALA A 56 1.14 8.20 -0.14
C ALA A 56 -0.30 7.87 0.26
N ALA A 57 -0.84 6.79 -0.28
CA ALA A 57 -2.11 6.21 0.15
C ALA A 57 -1.87 5.03 1.10
N SER A 58 -2.78 4.85 2.07
CA SER A 58 -2.73 3.69 2.95
C SER A 58 -2.86 2.41 2.14
N GLY A 59 -1.94 1.48 2.37
CA GLY A 59 -1.85 0.17 1.76
C GLY A 59 -1.13 0.06 0.46
N GLU A 60 -0.52 1.11 0.05
CA GLU A 60 0.30 1.11 -1.15
C GLU A 60 1.79 1.04 -0.83
N GLY A 61 2.54 0.45 -1.76
CA GLY A 61 3.99 0.46 -1.78
C GLY A 61 4.50 1.23 -3.00
N TYR A 62 5.61 1.93 -2.85
CA TYR A 62 6.14 2.80 -3.88
C TYR A 62 7.63 2.56 -4.12
N PHE A 63 8.03 2.58 -5.37
CA PHE A 63 9.42 2.66 -5.79
C PHE A 63 9.79 4.13 -5.93
N CYS A 64 10.77 4.60 -5.16
CA CYS A 64 11.21 5.98 -5.15
C CYS A 64 12.61 6.08 -5.77
N ASP A 65 12.75 6.92 -6.79
CA ASP A 65 14.01 7.16 -7.50
C ASP A 65 14.48 8.59 -7.26
N THR A 66 15.47 8.74 -6.39
CA THR A 66 16.12 10.03 -6.12
C THR A 66 17.35 10.26 -7.00
N ALA A 67 17.80 9.25 -7.77
CA ALA A 67 18.96 9.41 -8.65
C ALA A 67 18.65 10.30 -9.85
N SER A 68 17.42 10.23 -10.36
CA SER A 68 17.01 10.96 -11.57
C SER A 68 16.76 12.46 -11.32
N VAL A 69 16.34 12.83 -10.11
CA VAL A 69 15.84 14.19 -9.83
C VAL A 69 16.38 14.83 -8.55
N GLY A 70 17.08 14.08 -7.71
CA GLY A 70 17.54 14.53 -6.41
C GLY A 70 16.57 14.21 -5.27
N ALA A 71 16.81 14.78 -4.11
CA ALA A 71 16.01 14.56 -2.91
C ALA A 71 14.57 15.09 -3.07
N PHE A 72 13.60 14.32 -2.55
CA PHE A 72 12.19 14.74 -2.50
C PHE A 72 11.48 14.20 -1.24
N THR A 73 10.23 14.58 -1.06
CA THR A 73 9.42 14.18 0.09
C THR A 73 8.28 13.28 -0.32
N LEU A 74 8.18 12.11 0.33
CA LEU A 74 6.98 11.29 0.39
C LEU A 74 6.19 11.71 1.64
N THR A 75 4.99 12.23 1.49
CA THR A 75 4.13 12.61 2.62
C THR A 75 3.22 11.44 2.98
N LEU A 76 3.21 11.04 4.25
CA LEU A 76 2.31 10.01 4.75
C LEU A 76 0.85 10.50 4.72
N PRO A 77 -0.14 9.58 4.67
CA PRO A 77 -1.55 9.94 4.76
C PRO A 77 -1.84 10.76 6.02
N SER A 78 -2.70 11.76 5.91
CA SER A 78 -3.23 12.47 7.08
C SER A 78 -4.26 11.58 7.80
N SER A 79 -4.35 11.69 9.11
CA SER A 79 -5.31 10.92 9.94
C SER A 79 -5.19 9.40 9.77
N PRO A 80 -4.00 8.82 10.00
CA PRO A 80 -3.82 7.38 9.87
C PRO A 80 -4.59 6.62 10.94
N SER A 81 -5.03 5.41 10.60
CA SER A 81 -5.67 4.47 11.50
C SER A 81 -4.72 3.34 11.87
N VAL A 82 -4.97 2.70 13.02
CA VAL A 82 -4.22 1.50 13.42
C VAL A 82 -4.39 0.41 12.35
N GLY A 83 -3.27 -0.11 11.86
CA GLY A 83 -3.24 -1.11 10.78
C GLY A 83 -3.00 -0.52 9.39
N ASP A 84 -2.94 0.80 9.24
CA ASP A 84 -2.52 1.42 8.00
C ASP A 84 -1.04 1.11 7.70
N ILE A 85 -0.75 0.78 6.45
CA ILE A 85 0.57 0.41 5.98
C ILE A 85 0.92 1.26 4.76
N VAL A 86 2.12 1.83 4.76
CA VAL A 86 2.76 2.40 3.57
C VAL A 86 4.14 1.76 3.45
N ALA A 87 4.46 1.23 2.28
CA ALA A 87 5.77 0.68 1.99
C ALA A 87 6.52 1.57 1.00
N LEU A 88 7.83 1.57 1.11
CA LEU A 88 8.69 2.26 0.16
C LEU A 88 9.94 1.42 -0.13
N LYS A 89 10.47 1.58 -1.35
CA LYS A 89 11.70 0.96 -1.79
C LYS A 89 12.55 1.99 -2.53
N ASP A 90 13.82 2.06 -2.16
CA ASP A 90 14.84 2.78 -2.94
C ASP A 90 15.02 2.08 -4.28
N TYR A 91 14.62 2.73 -5.37
CA TYR A 91 14.65 2.12 -6.70
C TYR A 91 16.07 2.05 -7.26
N ALA A 92 16.86 3.10 -7.07
CA ALA A 92 18.18 3.25 -7.67
C ALA A 92 19.34 3.10 -6.68
N SER A 93 19.05 2.71 -5.42
CA SER A 93 20.04 2.67 -4.32
C SER A 93 20.81 4.00 -4.19
N ASN A 94 20.07 5.08 -4.04
CA ASN A 94 20.63 6.43 -4.07
C ASN A 94 20.23 7.31 -2.87
N PHE A 95 19.52 6.78 -1.90
CA PHE A 95 19.07 7.55 -0.73
C PHE A 95 20.23 8.09 0.12
N ALA A 96 21.40 7.44 0.07
CA ALA A 96 22.61 7.93 0.73
C ALA A 96 23.16 9.21 0.10
N THR A 97 22.96 9.39 -1.21
CA THR A 97 23.46 10.55 -1.97
C THR A 97 22.40 11.66 -2.07
N ALA A 98 21.16 11.29 -2.37
CA ALA A 98 20.01 12.18 -2.45
C ALA A 98 18.88 11.63 -1.59
N ASN A 99 18.67 12.21 -0.44
CA ASN A 99 17.82 11.66 0.61
C ASN A 99 16.33 11.65 0.23
N LEU A 100 15.61 10.61 0.64
CA LEU A 100 14.16 10.63 0.67
C LEU A 100 13.68 11.11 2.04
N THR A 101 12.88 12.16 2.08
CA THR A 101 12.20 12.63 3.29
C THR A 101 10.83 11.96 3.40
N ILE A 102 10.51 11.42 4.57
CA ILE A 102 9.18 10.93 4.90
C ILE A 102 8.48 12.02 5.71
N GLY A 103 7.61 12.75 5.04
CA GLY A 103 6.78 13.79 5.64
C GLY A 103 5.65 13.14 6.45
N ARG A 104 5.46 13.59 7.66
CA ARG A 104 4.53 12.98 8.64
C ARG A 104 3.04 13.22 8.37
N GLY A 105 2.66 14.00 7.35
CA GLY A 105 1.24 14.23 6.99
C GLY A 105 0.39 14.89 8.08
N GLY A 106 1.02 15.57 9.06
CA GLY A 106 0.32 16.22 10.17
C GLY A 106 0.22 15.39 11.45
N SER A 107 0.55 14.10 11.41
CA SER A 107 0.61 13.21 12.59
C SER A 107 2.04 13.10 13.14
N ASN A 108 2.20 12.64 14.37
CA ASN A 108 3.53 12.36 14.90
C ASN A 108 4.09 11.06 14.29
N LEU A 109 5.39 11.07 14.00
CA LEU A 109 6.13 9.91 13.53
C LEU A 109 7.02 9.41 14.67
N ASN A 110 6.85 8.16 15.10
CA ASN A 110 7.53 7.59 16.28
C ASN A 110 7.39 8.43 17.57
N GLY A 111 6.28 9.16 17.72
CA GLY A 111 6.05 10.07 18.84
C GLY A 111 6.55 11.50 18.62
N ASP A 112 7.35 11.75 17.59
CA ASP A 112 7.95 13.04 17.30
C ASP A 112 7.15 13.84 16.25
N ALA A 113 7.10 15.14 16.42
CA ALA A 113 6.48 16.08 15.48
C ALA A 113 7.49 16.54 14.39
N THR A 114 8.34 15.62 13.94
CA THR A 114 9.36 15.87 12.91
C THR A 114 9.27 14.84 11.78
N ASP A 115 9.67 15.24 10.59
CA ASP A 115 9.77 14.33 9.44
C ASP A 115 10.98 13.40 9.59
N SER A 116 10.94 12.24 8.97
CA SER A 116 12.04 11.27 8.98
C SER A 116 12.79 11.31 7.65
N VAL A 117 14.11 11.33 7.71
CA VAL A 117 14.97 11.32 6.52
C VAL A 117 15.58 9.94 6.33
N ARG A 118 15.41 9.38 5.13
CA ARG A 118 16.09 8.16 4.70
C ARG A 118 17.35 8.55 3.95
N ASN A 119 18.49 8.26 4.55
CA ASN A 119 19.82 8.65 4.08
C ASN A 119 20.79 7.48 3.96
N THR A 120 20.27 6.28 3.83
CA THR A 120 21.02 5.04 3.60
C THR A 120 20.35 4.27 2.45
N ASP A 121 21.16 3.68 1.59
CA ASP A 121 20.70 2.82 0.52
C ASP A 121 20.16 1.50 1.08
N ASN A 122 19.18 0.92 0.40
CA ASN A 122 18.49 -0.30 0.81
C ASN A 122 18.41 -1.30 -0.34
#